data_c9efaaa239bc234233dc6d81f1d431fb
#
_entry.id   c9efaaa239bc234233dc6d81f1d431fb
#
_cell.length_a   1.000
_cell.length_b   1.000
_cell.length_c   1.000
_cell.angle_alpha   90.00
_cell.angle_beta   90.00
_cell.angle_gamma   90.00
#
_symmetry.space_group_name_H-M   'P 1'
#
loop_
_entity.id
_entity.type
_entity.pdbx_description
1 polymer ?
#
loop_
_entity_poly.entity_id
_entity_poly.type
_entity_poly.pdbx_seq_one_letter_code
_entity_poly.pdbx_strand_id
1 'polypeptide(L)'
;MGIKTSNTEHPGDWSRNHNWCCVMFTLLDILMRRIVRRGTLTLIDADGVAHGYGDGSPPGVSARLADRRLERQLVRDPHLALGEAYMHGRLEMVEGGIYDFLALIAANLESAPLPGWTKSFDSGRYLLRRLTQFNPSGRARRNVAHHYDIDGAIYDLFLDADRQYSCGYFTEGADLEEAQLAKKRHLAAKLAIEPGQRVLDIGSGWGGLGLYLAKAAHCDVTGVTLSNEQLKISRERAAREGLSRAVHFEFKDYRKVEGRFDRIVSVGMFEHVGVNHYNAYFRKLRDLLDDDGVALIHTIGRSEPPTATNPFIAKYIFPGGYIPALSEMAAAIERSGLIIADLEVLRLHYAETLRAWRRRFLANWDKAAAIQDETFCRMWEFYLAASETAFRYQNLVVFQVQLAKRIKSLPITRDYMYKGERTILEHEGADRPRMAGE
;
A
#
# COMPACT_ATOMS: atom_id res chain seq x y z
N MET A 1 -58.10 -26.69 -56.74
CA MET A 1 -57.96 -25.25 -56.73
C MET A 1 -57.02 -24.92 -55.56
N GLY A 2 -55.78 -24.67 -55.85
CA GLY A 2 -54.76 -24.43 -54.88
C GLY A 2 -54.47 -22.90 -54.75
N ILE A 3 -54.06 -22.48 -53.61
CA ILE A 3 -53.38 -21.21 -53.45
C ILE A 3 -52.13 -21.47 -52.58
N LYS A 4 -50.96 -21.29 -53.21
CA LYS A 4 -49.64 -21.22 -52.55
C LYS A 4 -49.52 -19.83 -51.90
N THR A 5 -49.15 -19.79 -50.63
CA THR A 5 -48.61 -18.56 -50.01
C THR A 5 -47.14 -18.85 -49.68
N SER A 6 -46.27 -18.08 -50.31
CA SER A 6 -44.83 -18.04 -50.09
C SER A 6 -44.54 -17.23 -48.85
N ASN A 7 -43.88 -17.83 -47.86
CA ASN A 7 -43.22 -17.12 -46.77
C ASN A 7 -41.84 -16.70 -47.26
N THR A 8 -41.63 -15.42 -47.39
CA THR A 8 -40.30 -14.82 -47.54
C THR A 8 -39.74 -14.55 -46.16
N GLU A 9 -38.84 -15.38 -45.67
CA GLU A 9 -37.99 -15.08 -44.52
C GLU A 9 -36.97 -14.00 -44.92
N HIS A 10 -37.01 -12.86 -44.25
CA HIS A 10 -35.95 -11.87 -44.31
C HIS A 10 -34.72 -12.40 -43.56
N PRO A 11 -33.53 -12.38 -44.15
CA PRO A 11 -32.30 -12.66 -43.42
C PRO A 11 -32.00 -11.48 -42.52
N GLY A 12 -32.26 -11.64 -41.22
CA GLY A 12 -31.92 -10.68 -40.19
C GLY A 12 -30.41 -10.47 -40.10
N ASP A 13 -30.08 -9.21 -39.98
CA ASP A 13 -28.81 -8.54 -39.86
C ASP A 13 -27.85 -9.11 -38.81
N TRP A 14 -27.18 -10.24 -39.10
CA TRP A 14 -26.12 -10.81 -38.25
C TRP A 14 -24.74 -10.25 -38.53
N SER A 15 -24.57 -9.38 -39.53
CA SER A 15 -23.25 -8.89 -39.98
C SER A 15 -22.71 -7.75 -39.16
N ARG A 16 -23.53 -6.96 -38.46
CA ARG A 16 -23.08 -5.77 -37.69
C ARG A 16 -22.43 -6.11 -36.36
N ASN A 17 -22.84 -7.17 -35.69
CA ASN A 17 -22.27 -7.54 -34.39
C ASN A 17 -20.89 -8.20 -34.48
N HIS A 18 -20.58 -8.89 -35.57
CA HIS A 18 -19.28 -9.54 -35.77
C HIS A 18 -18.15 -8.54 -36.03
N ASN A 19 -18.42 -7.47 -36.79
CA ASN A 19 -17.40 -6.47 -37.11
C ASN A 19 -16.92 -5.65 -35.90
N TRP A 20 -17.80 -5.34 -34.94
CA TRP A 20 -17.41 -4.63 -33.72
C TRP A 20 -16.58 -5.49 -32.75
N CYS A 21 -16.81 -6.78 -32.73
CA CYS A 21 -16.08 -7.71 -31.86
C CYS A 21 -14.64 -7.93 -32.34
N CYS A 22 -14.42 -8.07 -33.64
CA CYS A 22 -13.08 -8.16 -34.22
C CYS A 22 -12.26 -6.88 -34.01
N VAL A 23 -12.90 -5.71 -34.06
CA VAL A 23 -12.24 -4.41 -33.86
C VAL A 23 -11.68 -4.25 -32.46
N MET A 24 -12.36 -4.73 -31.42
CA MET A 24 -11.95 -4.50 -30.02
C MET A 24 -10.80 -5.40 -29.57
N PHE A 25 -10.74 -6.68 -29.97
CA PHE A 25 -9.54 -7.49 -29.76
C PHE A 25 -8.36 -6.93 -30.55
N THR A 26 -8.60 -6.45 -31.76
CA THR A 26 -7.57 -5.76 -32.57
C THR A 26 -6.96 -4.56 -31.83
N LEU A 27 -7.77 -3.77 -31.08
CA LEU A 27 -7.28 -2.67 -30.27
C LEU A 27 -6.44 -3.17 -29.08
N LEU A 28 -6.86 -4.24 -28.42
CA LEU A 28 -6.09 -4.87 -27.34
C LEU A 28 -4.78 -5.45 -27.87
N ASP A 29 -4.81 -6.11 -29.02
CA ASP A 29 -3.63 -6.66 -29.71
C ASP A 29 -2.62 -5.55 -30.07
N ILE A 30 -3.09 -4.45 -30.68
CA ILE A 30 -2.25 -3.28 -31.00
C ILE A 30 -1.62 -2.71 -29.70
N LEU A 31 -2.40 -2.61 -28.63
CA LEU A 31 -1.94 -2.11 -27.34
C LEU A 31 -0.85 -3.03 -26.75
N MET A 32 -1.08 -4.35 -26.75
CA MET A 32 -0.14 -5.32 -26.21
C MET A 32 1.17 -5.35 -27.03
N ARG A 33 1.10 -5.33 -28.36
CA ARG A 33 2.30 -5.21 -29.23
C ARG A 33 3.10 -3.95 -28.98
N ARG A 34 2.43 -2.87 -28.59
CA ARG A 34 3.11 -1.62 -28.25
C ARG A 34 3.76 -1.65 -26.85
N ILE A 35 3.10 -2.26 -25.89
CA ILE A 35 3.56 -2.34 -24.50
C ILE A 35 4.65 -3.40 -24.36
N VAL A 36 4.36 -4.65 -24.71
CA VAL A 36 5.24 -5.79 -24.47
C VAL A 36 6.26 -5.89 -25.58
N ARG A 37 7.48 -5.44 -25.32
CA ARG A 37 8.62 -5.47 -26.24
C ARG A 37 9.72 -6.42 -25.82
N ARG A 38 9.84 -6.67 -24.50
CA ARG A 38 10.81 -7.59 -23.90
C ARG A 38 10.06 -8.65 -23.10
N GLY A 39 10.62 -9.84 -23.03
CA GLY A 39 9.96 -11.00 -22.42
C GLY A 39 9.02 -11.70 -23.40
N THR A 40 8.22 -12.63 -22.90
CA THR A 40 7.25 -13.40 -23.67
C THR A 40 5.89 -13.36 -22.99
N LEU A 41 4.89 -12.79 -23.67
CA LEU A 41 3.50 -12.85 -23.24
C LEU A 41 2.68 -13.59 -24.27
N THR A 42 1.93 -14.61 -23.85
CA THR A 42 0.89 -15.27 -24.66
C THR A 42 -0.48 -14.95 -24.06
N LEU A 43 -1.32 -14.23 -24.83
CA LEU A 43 -2.73 -14.05 -24.49
C LEU A 43 -3.60 -15.00 -25.33
N ILE A 44 -4.41 -15.80 -24.66
CA ILE A 44 -5.44 -16.63 -25.28
C ILE A 44 -6.73 -15.82 -25.19
N ASP A 45 -7.29 -15.48 -26.34
CA ASP A 45 -8.52 -14.70 -26.43
C ASP A 45 -9.78 -15.52 -26.10
N ALA A 46 -10.93 -14.87 -26.10
CA ALA A 46 -12.22 -15.50 -25.80
C ALA A 46 -12.62 -16.62 -26.79
N ASP A 47 -12.03 -16.64 -27.97
CA ASP A 47 -12.27 -17.67 -29.00
C ASP A 47 -11.24 -18.82 -28.90
N GLY A 48 -10.30 -18.75 -27.96
CA GLY A 48 -9.26 -19.75 -27.72
C GLY A 48 -8.02 -19.58 -28.62
N VAL A 49 -7.89 -18.46 -29.34
CA VAL A 49 -6.74 -18.19 -30.20
C VAL A 49 -5.61 -17.59 -29.37
N ALA A 50 -4.40 -18.12 -29.53
CA ALA A 50 -3.22 -17.65 -28.82
C ALA A 50 -2.51 -16.56 -29.63
N HIS A 51 -2.21 -15.44 -28.96
CA HIS A 51 -1.52 -14.28 -29.50
C HIS A 51 -0.22 -14.03 -28.75
N GLY A 52 0.91 -14.04 -29.44
CA GLY A 52 2.24 -13.86 -28.87
C GLY A 52 2.74 -12.42 -28.95
N TYR A 53 3.38 -11.94 -27.87
CA TYR A 53 3.96 -10.60 -27.74
C TYR A 53 5.33 -10.66 -27.10
N GLY A 54 6.18 -9.69 -27.43
CA GLY A 54 7.53 -9.56 -26.92
C GLY A 54 8.60 -10.07 -27.89
N ASP A 55 9.81 -10.23 -27.38
CA ASP A 55 10.99 -10.64 -28.16
C ASP A 55 11.35 -12.13 -27.99
N GLY A 56 10.55 -12.89 -27.27
CA GLY A 56 10.79 -14.31 -26.99
C GLY A 56 11.77 -14.56 -25.84
N SER A 57 12.31 -13.51 -25.20
CA SER A 57 13.18 -13.69 -24.04
C SER A 57 12.39 -14.07 -22.76
N PRO A 58 13.03 -14.69 -21.75
CA PRO A 58 12.39 -14.89 -20.46
C PRO A 58 12.19 -13.53 -19.72
N PRO A 59 11.19 -13.42 -18.82
CA PRO A 59 10.26 -14.47 -18.41
C PRO A 59 9.15 -14.71 -19.44
N GLY A 60 8.61 -15.97 -19.46
CA GLY A 60 7.43 -16.33 -20.22
C GLY A 60 6.18 -16.33 -19.32
N VAL A 61 5.09 -15.77 -19.83
CA VAL A 61 3.79 -15.70 -19.13
C VAL A 61 2.67 -15.98 -20.12
N SER A 62 1.70 -16.81 -19.71
CA SER A 62 0.52 -17.08 -20.52
C SER A 62 -0.76 -16.85 -19.72
N ALA A 63 -1.71 -16.15 -20.32
CA ALA A 63 -2.99 -15.85 -19.69
C ALA A 63 -4.16 -16.02 -20.66
N ARG A 64 -5.32 -16.45 -20.16
CA ARG A 64 -6.55 -16.63 -20.92
C ARG A 64 -7.59 -15.61 -20.49
N LEU A 65 -8.26 -15.01 -21.48
CA LEU A 65 -9.40 -14.12 -21.32
C LEU A 65 -10.70 -14.93 -21.48
N ALA A 66 -11.56 -14.92 -20.47
CA ALA A 66 -12.75 -15.77 -20.46
C ALA A 66 -13.82 -15.37 -21.48
N ASP A 67 -13.89 -14.08 -21.83
CA ASP A 67 -14.95 -13.57 -22.69
C ASP A 67 -14.60 -12.25 -23.38
N ARG A 68 -15.28 -11.97 -24.50
CA ARG A 68 -15.08 -10.75 -25.30
C ARG A 68 -15.48 -9.45 -24.58
N ARG A 69 -16.28 -9.53 -23.51
CA ARG A 69 -16.61 -8.37 -22.68
C ARG A 69 -15.38 -7.92 -21.89
N LEU A 70 -14.59 -8.89 -21.42
CA LEU A 70 -13.34 -8.60 -20.72
C LEU A 70 -12.33 -7.89 -21.65
N GLU A 71 -12.18 -8.37 -22.89
CA GLU A 71 -11.30 -7.71 -23.88
C GLU A 71 -11.64 -6.22 -24.03
N ARG A 72 -12.93 -5.89 -24.12
CA ARG A 72 -13.41 -4.50 -24.20
C ARG A 72 -13.15 -3.70 -22.93
N GLN A 73 -13.33 -4.32 -21.75
CA GLN A 73 -13.09 -3.68 -20.47
C GLN A 73 -11.62 -3.35 -20.28
N LEU A 74 -10.71 -4.26 -20.68
CA LEU A 74 -9.25 -4.04 -20.61
C LEU A 74 -8.77 -2.87 -21.48
N VAL A 75 -9.39 -2.67 -22.63
CA VAL A 75 -9.09 -1.50 -23.48
C VAL A 75 -9.62 -0.19 -22.87
N ARG A 76 -10.83 -0.24 -22.27
CA ARG A 76 -11.50 0.95 -21.75
C ARG A 76 -10.93 1.44 -20.43
N ASP A 77 -10.76 0.53 -19.46
CA ASP A 77 -10.28 0.84 -18.10
C ASP A 77 -9.41 -0.32 -17.57
N PRO A 78 -8.17 -0.44 -18.04
CA PRO A 78 -7.29 -1.55 -17.65
C PRO A 78 -7.03 -1.59 -16.14
N HIS A 79 -6.97 -0.44 -15.47
CA HIS A 79 -6.64 -0.35 -14.06
C HIS A 79 -7.68 -0.96 -13.11
N LEU A 80 -8.95 -0.94 -13.48
CA LEU A 80 -10.02 -1.62 -12.73
C LEU A 80 -10.29 -3.00 -13.28
N ALA A 81 -10.43 -3.10 -14.61
CA ALA A 81 -10.88 -4.32 -15.27
C ALA A 81 -9.93 -5.51 -15.05
N LEU A 82 -8.62 -5.27 -15.01
CA LEU A 82 -7.63 -6.33 -14.82
C LEU A 82 -7.77 -7.00 -13.43
N GLY A 83 -7.85 -6.18 -12.38
CA GLY A 83 -8.03 -6.68 -11.02
C GLY A 83 -9.37 -7.40 -10.83
N GLU A 84 -10.46 -6.84 -11.34
CA GLU A 84 -11.78 -7.48 -11.28
C GLU A 84 -11.83 -8.77 -12.08
N ALA A 85 -11.17 -8.82 -13.23
CA ALA A 85 -11.11 -10.02 -14.05
C ALA A 85 -10.38 -11.17 -13.33
N TYR A 86 -9.24 -10.86 -12.72
CA TYR A 86 -8.50 -11.85 -11.93
C TYR A 86 -9.29 -12.32 -10.70
N MET A 87 -9.83 -11.36 -9.93
CA MET A 87 -10.64 -11.63 -8.74
C MET A 87 -11.82 -12.57 -9.03
N HIS A 88 -12.49 -12.40 -10.16
CA HIS A 88 -13.66 -13.21 -10.56
C HIS A 88 -13.32 -14.39 -11.48
N GLY A 89 -12.05 -14.75 -11.64
CA GLY A 89 -11.62 -15.89 -12.47
C GLY A 89 -11.84 -15.71 -13.97
N ARG A 90 -12.04 -14.47 -14.45
CA ARG A 90 -12.21 -14.16 -15.87
C ARG A 90 -10.88 -13.92 -16.60
N LEU A 91 -9.82 -13.66 -15.84
CA LEU A 91 -8.43 -13.72 -16.28
C LEU A 91 -7.80 -14.93 -15.59
N GLU A 92 -7.47 -15.94 -16.36
CA GLU A 92 -6.84 -17.18 -15.90
C GLU A 92 -5.36 -17.17 -16.27
N MET A 93 -4.48 -17.44 -15.30
CA MET A 93 -3.05 -17.63 -15.57
C MET A 93 -2.84 -19.08 -16.01
N VAL A 94 -2.33 -19.28 -17.22
CA VAL A 94 -2.05 -20.62 -17.80
C VAL A 94 -0.58 -21.00 -17.53
N GLU A 95 0.32 -20.02 -17.59
CA GLU A 95 1.73 -20.17 -17.26
C GLU A 95 2.22 -18.93 -16.52
N GLY A 96 2.97 -19.13 -15.44
CA GLY A 96 3.35 -18.07 -14.50
C GLY A 96 2.20 -17.66 -13.57
N GLY A 97 2.46 -16.69 -12.68
CA GLY A 97 1.46 -16.15 -11.76
C GLY A 97 1.00 -14.75 -12.14
N ILE A 98 -0.01 -14.24 -11.42
CA ILE A 98 -0.48 -12.86 -11.63
C ILE A 98 0.62 -11.83 -11.37
N TYR A 99 1.55 -12.10 -10.43
CA TYR A 99 2.70 -11.24 -10.22
C TYR A 99 3.59 -11.18 -11.47
N ASP A 100 3.88 -12.32 -12.09
CA ASP A 100 4.77 -12.40 -13.26
C ASP A 100 4.15 -11.63 -14.45
N PHE A 101 2.83 -11.77 -14.62
CA PHE A 101 2.07 -11.00 -15.63
C PHE A 101 2.18 -9.49 -15.37
N LEU A 102 1.90 -9.04 -14.15
CA LEU A 102 1.96 -7.63 -13.78
C LEU A 102 3.38 -7.07 -13.86
N ALA A 103 4.39 -7.84 -13.45
CA ALA A 103 5.80 -7.46 -13.51
C ALA A 103 6.28 -7.31 -14.96
N LEU A 104 5.90 -8.25 -15.84
CA LEU A 104 6.22 -8.17 -17.27
C LEU A 104 5.64 -6.90 -17.91
N ILE A 105 4.36 -6.62 -17.66
CA ILE A 105 3.70 -5.40 -18.17
C ILE A 105 4.35 -4.14 -17.59
N ALA A 106 4.55 -4.08 -16.27
CA ALA A 106 5.08 -2.90 -15.59
C ALA A 106 6.51 -2.57 -16.01
N ALA A 107 7.39 -3.58 -16.12
CA ALA A 107 8.78 -3.40 -16.59
C ALA A 107 8.85 -2.88 -18.05
N ASN A 108 7.92 -3.30 -18.88
CA ASN A 108 7.84 -2.79 -20.26
C ASN A 108 7.28 -1.36 -20.32
N LEU A 109 6.34 -1.00 -19.45
CA LEU A 109 5.78 0.35 -19.37
C LEU A 109 6.78 1.40 -18.89
N GLU A 110 7.78 1.03 -18.11
CA GLU A 110 8.89 1.91 -17.71
C GLU A 110 9.65 2.44 -18.95
N SER A 111 9.78 1.62 -19.99
CA SER A 111 10.51 1.95 -21.24
C SER A 111 9.61 2.47 -22.36
N ALA A 112 8.30 2.27 -22.29
CA ALA A 112 7.34 2.60 -23.35
C ALA A 112 6.04 3.15 -22.76
N PRO A 113 5.93 4.47 -22.55
CA PRO A 113 4.76 5.07 -21.92
C PRO A 113 3.47 4.80 -22.71
N LEU A 114 2.38 4.61 -21.96
CA LEU A 114 1.05 4.37 -22.50
C LEU A 114 0.60 5.46 -23.49
N PRO A 115 -0.27 5.12 -24.47
CA PRO A 115 -0.85 6.08 -25.39
C PRO A 115 -1.55 7.24 -24.68
N GLY A 116 -1.51 8.44 -25.28
CA GLY A 116 -2.03 9.67 -24.67
C GLY A 116 -3.51 9.63 -24.25
N TRP A 117 -4.34 8.78 -24.88
CA TRP A 117 -5.75 8.63 -24.51
C TRP A 117 -5.97 7.99 -23.13
N THR A 118 -5.06 7.13 -22.65
CA THR A 118 -5.12 6.60 -21.27
C THR A 118 -4.88 7.69 -20.25
N LYS A 119 -4.03 8.68 -20.56
CA LYS A 119 -3.79 9.87 -19.74
C LYS A 119 -5.03 10.73 -19.57
N SER A 120 -5.97 10.72 -20.52
CA SER A 120 -7.21 11.51 -20.42
C SER A 120 -8.14 10.98 -19.32
N PHE A 121 -8.23 9.67 -19.13
CA PHE A 121 -9.00 9.06 -18.03
C PHE A 121 -8.37 9.38 -16.67
N ASP A 122 -7.05 9.30 -16.58
CA ASP A 122 -6.33 9.64 -15.35
C ASP A 122 -6.43 11.13 -15.03
N SER A 123 -6.42 12.01 -16.04
CA SER A 123 -6.63 13.45 -15.88
C SER A 123 -8.03 13.77 -15.35
N GLY A 124 -9.07 13.07 -15.82
CA GLY A 124 -10.43 13.21 -15.30
C GLY A 124 -10.52 12.77 -13.82
N ARG A 125 -9.92 11.63 -13.46
CA ARG A 125 -9.83 11.14 -12.08
C ARG A 125 -9.02 12.11 -11.19
N TYR A 126 -7.94 12.66 -11.73
CA TYR A 126 -7.12 13.64 -11.03
C TYR A 126 -7.89 14.92 -10.68
N LEU A 127 -8.67 15.45 -11.61
CA LEU A 127 -9.52 16.64 -11.38
C LEU A 127 -10.56 16.38 -10.29
N LEU A 128 -11.16 15.19 -10.27
CA LEU A 128 -12.16 14.78 -9.28
C LEU A 128 -11.55 14.35 -7.94
N ARG A 129 -10.22 14.20 -7.83
CA ARG A 129 -9.56 13.67 -6.62
C ARG A 129 -9.90 14.42 -5.35
N ARG A 130 -10.01 15.76 -5.40
CA ARG A 130 -10.36 16.58 -4.24
C ARG A 130 -11.76 16.29 -3.69
N LEU A 131 -12.70 15.89 -4.54
CA LEU A 131 -14.04 15.50 -4.13
C LEU A 131 -14.05 14.08 -3.54
N THR A 132 -13.35 13.14 -4.17
CA THR A 132 -13.29 11.75 -3.73
C THR A 132 -12.51 11.58 -2.43
N GLN A 133 -11.51 12.44 -2.18
CA GLN A 133 -10.64 12.42 -1.00
C GLN A 133 -11.10 13.33 0.14
N PHE A 134 -12.28 13.92 0.04
CA PHE A 134 -12.86 14.65 1.17
C PHE A 134 -13.18 13.64 2.28
N ASN A 135 -12.39 13.67 3.39
CA ASN A 135 -12.42 12.68 4.46
C ASN A 135 -12.74 13.31 5.84
N PRO A 136 -14.01 13.73 6.09
CA PRO A 136 -14.43 14.18 7.42
C PRO A 136 -14.34 13.01 8.42
N SER A 137 -14.28 13.32 9.73
CA SER A 137 -14.05 12.32 10.79
C SER A 137 -14.99 11.11 10.76
N GLY A 138 -16.26 11.31 10.42
CA GLY A 138 -17.22 10.21 10.28
C GLY A 138 -16.93 9.28 9.08
N ARG A 139 -16.42 9.82 7.98
CA ARG A 139 -16.01 9.04 6.81
C ARG A 139 -14.67 8.33 7.05
N ALA A 140 -13.72 9.02 7.67
CA ALA A 140 -12.44 8.43 8.08
C ALA A 140 -12.64 7.19 8.93
N ARG A 141 -13.53 7.26 9.93
CA ARG A 141 -13.88 6.11 10.79
C ARG A 141 -14.47 4.95 9.99
N ARG A 142 -15.40 5.19 9.06
CA ARG A 142 -15.98 4.13 8.20
C ARG A 142 -14.95 3.51 7.25
N ASN A 143 -14.08 4.32 6.68
CA ASN A 143 -13.04 3.84 5.77
C ASN A 143 -12.01 2.96 6.49
N VAL A 144 -11.61 3.35 7.71
CA VAL A 144 -10.72 2.55 8.57
C VAL A 144 -11.42 1.25 8.95
N ALA A 145 -12.69 1.29 9.40
CA ALA A 145 -13.46 0.10 9.73
C ALA A 145 -13.51 -0.86 8.52
N HIS A 146 -13.86 -0.38 7.33
CA HIS A 146 -13.98 -1.23 6.14
C HIS A 146 -12.68 -1.99 5.79
N HIS A 147 -11.53 -1.38 5.97
CA HIS A 147 -10.24 -2.04 5.68
C HIS A 147 -9.78 -2.96 6.81
N TYR A 148 -10.00 -2.60 8.08
CA TYR A 148 -9.54 -3.35 9.24
C TYR A 148 -10.61 -4.27 9.85
N ASP A 149 -11.85 -4.26 9.34
CA ASP A 149 -12.90 -5.24 9.65
C ASP A 149 -12.71 -6.58 8.89
N ILE A 150 -11.64 -6.72 8.10
CA ILE A 150 -11.15 -8.03 7.65
C ILE A 150 -10.76 -8.81 8.91
N ASP A 151 -11.19 -10.06 8.99
CA ASP A 151 -10.89 -10.92 10.13
C ASP A 151 -9.40 -10.87 10.49
N GLY A 152 -9.08 -10.55 11.73
CA GLY A 152 -7.71 -10.46 12.24
C GLY A 152 -6.87 -11.70 11.94
N ALA A 153 -7.52 -12.88 11.84
CA ALA A 153 -6.88 -14.14 11.47
C ALA A 153 -6.26 -14.13 10.05
N ILE A 154 -6.79 -13.32 9.12
CA ILE A 154 -6.19 -13.17 7.78
C ILE A 154 -4.81 -12.50 7.90
N TYR A 155 -4.67 -11.48 8.74
CA TYR A 155 -3.39 -10.79 8.95
C TYR A 155 -2.33 -11.71 9.54
N ASP A 156 -2.70 -12.64 10.41
CA ASP A 156 -1.80 -13.64 11.00
C ASP A 156 -1.21 -14.62 9.97
N LEU A 157 -1.86 -14.77 8.83
CA LEU A 157 -1.38 -15.66 7.77
C LEU A 157 -0.19 -15.10 6.99
N PHE A 158 0.03 -13.77 7.01
CA PHE A 158 1.04 -13.17 6.16
C PHE A 158 1.90 -12.09 6.80
N LEU A 159 1.46 -11.43 7.88
CA LEU A 159 2.29 -10.46 8.60
C LEU A 159 3.39 -11.15 9.43
N ASP A 160 4.28 -10.34 9.99
CA ASP A 160 5.21 -10.74 11.02
C ASP A 160 4.50 -10.99 12.36
N ALA A 161 5.19 -11.62 13.31
CA ALA A 161 4.64 -11.95 14.62
C ALA A 161 4.16 -10.73 15.42
N ASP A 162 4.69 -9.54 15.14
CA ASP A 162 4.29 -8.26 15.74
C ASP A 162 3.12 -7.57 15.02
N ARG A 163 2.59 -8.19 13.95
CA ARG A 163 1.51 -7.65 13.09
C ARG A 163 1.80 -6.24 12.56
N GLN A 164 3.02 -6.01 12.05
CA GLN A 164 3.41 -4.73 11.48
C GLN A 164 2.88 -4.61 10.03
N TYR A 165 1.76 -3.90 9.84
CA TYR A 165 1.17 -3.68 8.50
C TYR A 165 1.68 -2.39 7.87
N SER A 166 2.99 -2.31 7.68
CA SER A 166 3.69 -1.19 7.05
C SER A 166 5.04 -1.63 6.50
N CYS A 167 5.71 -0.77 5.73
CA CYS A 167 7.00 -1.06 5.11
C CYS A 167 8.06 -1.44 6.16
N GLY A 168 8.70 -2.61 6.03
CA GLY A 168 9.86 -3.01 6.79
C GLY A 168 11.14 -2.27 6.34
N TYR A 169 12.20 -2.34 7.14
CA TYR A 169 13.52 -1.81 6.81
C TYR A 169 14.49 -2.97 6.61
N PHE A 170 14.68 -3.38 5.38
CA PHE A 170 15.50 -4.55 5.03
C PHE A 170 16.99 -4.20 5.05
N THR A 171 17.73 -4.80 5.95
CA THR A 171 19.19 -4.90 5.87
C THR A 171 19.58 -6.10 5.02
N GLU A 172 20.86 -6.24 4.69
CA GLU A 172 21.34 -7.35 3.86
C GLU A 172 21.03 -8.70 4.54
N GLY A 173 20.38 -9.60 3.80
CA GLY A 173 20.00 -10.92 4.29
C GLY A 173 18.79 -10.98 5.23
N ALA A 174 18.22 -9.85 5.63
CA ALA A 174 17.12 -9.82 6.59
C ALA A 174 15.83 -10.49 6.04
N ASP A 175 15.19 -11.26 6.89
CA ASP A 175 13.83 -11.73 6.66
C ASP A 175 12.76 -10.66 7.05
N LEU A 176 11.49 -11.02 7.01
CA LEU A 176 10.39 -10.08 7.33
C LEU A 176 10.39 -9.67 8.81
N GLU A 177 10.65 -10.63 9.73
CA GLU A 177 10.68 -10.37 11.18
C GLU A 177 11.79 -9.38 11.53
N GLU A 178 12.97 -9.64 11.00
CA GLU A 178 14.15 -8.78 11.19
C GLU A 178 13.95 -7.40 10.57
N ALA A 179 13.37 -7.33 9.36
CA ALA A 179 13.09 -6.07 8.69
C ALA A 179 12.06 -5.22 9.44
N GLN A 180 11.04 -5.83 10.04
CA GLN A 180 10.05 -5.12 10.85
C GLN A 180 10.63 -4.66 12.18
N LEU A 181 11.50 -5.45 12.81
CA LEU A 181 12.22 -5.02 14.01
C LEU A 181 13.19 -3.88 13.69
N ALA A 182 13.98 -4.01 12.61
CA ALA A 182 14.88 -2.97 12.14
C ALA A 182 14.15 -1.65 11.83
N LYS A 183 12.96 -1.71 11.23
CA LYS A 183 12.12 -0.53 11.04
C LYS A 183 11.81 0.18 12.36
N LYS A 184 11.37 -0.54 13.39
CA LYS A 184 11.04 0.05 14.70
C LYS A 184 12.26 0.71 15.33
N ARG A 185 13.42 0.07 15.25
CA ARG A 185 14.71 0.59 15.71
C ARG A 185 15.10 1.86 14.97
N HIS A 186 15.00 1.84 13.65
CA HIS A 186 15.30 2.97 12.78
C HIS A 186 14.40 4.19 13.08
N LEU A 187 13.10 3.96 13.28
CA LEU A 187 12.17 5.02 13.67
C LEU A 187 12.50 5.59 15.05
N ALA A 188 12.83 4.75 16.05
CA ALA A 188 13.22 5.19 17.39
C ALA A 188 14.48 6.05 17.37
N ALA A 189 15.51 5.64 16.62
CA ALA A 189 16.75 6.38 16.46
C ALA A 189 16.52 7.74 15.77
N LYS A 190 15.70 7.80 14.73
CA LYS A 190 15.34 9.06 14.05
C LYS A 190 14.55 9.99 14.95
N LEU A 191 13.69 9.47 15.80
CA LEU A 191 12.96 10.29 16.76
C LEU A 191 13.87 10.88 17.85
N ALA A 192 15.10 10.37 18.01
CA ALA A 192 16.03 10.79 19.06
C ALA A 192 15.33 10.82 20.44
N ILE A 193 14.67 9.70 20.78
CA ILE A 193 13.90 9.59 22.03
C ILE A 193 14.85 9.49 23.22
N GLU A 194 14.56 10.23 24.26
CA GLU A 194 15.25 10.16 25.55
C GLU A 194 14.33 9.52 26.62
N PRO A 195 14.88 8.86 27.64
CA PRO A 195 14.10 8.30 28.72
C PRO A 195 13.16 9.30 29.40
N GLY A 196 11.93 8.89 29.70
CA GLY A 196 10.91 9.72 30.34
C GLY A 196 10.17 10.70 29.42
N GLN A 197 10.51 10.75 28.13
CA GLN A 197 9.79 11.60 27.17
C GLN A 197 8.41 11.05 26.84
N ARG A 198 7.48 11.95 26.49
CA ARG A 198 6.12 11.61 26.06
C ARG A 198 6.07 11.49 24.56
N VAL A 199 5.65 10.33 24.09
CA VAL A 199 5.55 9.99 22.67
C VAL A 199 4.09 9.83 22.26
N LEU A 200 3.67 10.45 21.15
CA LEU A 200 2.37 10.20 20.54
C LEU A 200 2.55 9.31 19.29
N ASP A 201 1.88 8.17 19.26
CA ASP A 201 1.79 7.26 18.10
C ASP A 201 0.43 7.43 17.41
N ILE A 202 0.41 8.11 16.25
CA ILE A 202 -0.80 8.40 15.50
C ILE A 202 -1.07 7.28 14.48
N GLY A 203 -2.13 6.50 14.72
CA GLY A 203 -2.42 5.30 13.96
C GLY A 203 -1.66 4.10 14.50
N SER A 204 -1.72 3.89 15.83
CA SER A 204 -0.92 2.90 16.55
C SER A 204 -1.15 1.43 16.17
N GLY A 205 -2.16 1.14 15.33
CA GLY A 205 -2.45 -0.22 14.90
C GLY A 205 -2.65 -1.18 16.07
N TRP A 206 -2.06 -2.36 16.01
CA TRP A 206 -2.08 -3.36 17.09
C TRP A 206 -1.06 -3.08 18.21
N GLY A 207 -0.50 -1.87 18.26
CA GLY A 207 0.32 -1.36 19.35
C GLY A 207 1.79 -1.73 19.31
N GLY A 208 2.25 -2.51 18.33
CA GLY A 208 3.62 -3.03 18.30
C GLY A 208 4.70 -1.96 18.33
N LEU A 209 4.54 -0.86 17.59
CA LEU A 209 5.52 0.25 17.65
C LEU A 209 5.53 0.93 19.00
N GLY A 210 4.36 1.29 19.55
CA GLY A 210 4.28 1.96 20.86
C GLY A 210 4.88 1.13 21.99
N LEU A 211 4.60 -0.20 22.02
CA LEU A 211 5.20 -1.12 22.96
C LEU A 211 6.73 -1.20 22.82
N TYR A 212 7.19 -1.27 21.58
CA TYR A 212 8.63 -1.29 21.29
C TYR A 212 9.33 -0.02 21.77
N LEU A 213 8.77 1.18 21.48
CA LEU A 213 9.35 2.46 21.89
C LEU A 213 9.44 2.59 23.40
N ALA A 214 8.39 2.17 24.11
CA ALA A 214 8.37 2.20 25.58
C ALA A 214 9.47 1.31 26.19
N LYS A 215 9.73 0.13 25.61
CA LYS A 215 10.79 -0.77 26.07
C LYS A 215 12.19 -0.24 25.70
N ALA A 216 12.38 0.10 24.43
CA ALA A 216 13.69 0.39 23.88
C ALA A 216 14.23 1.75 24.34
N ALA A 217 13.35 2.73 24.62
CA ALA A 217 13.73 4.09 24.97
C ALA A 217 13.23 4.52 26.37
N HIS A 218 12.57 3.66 27.14
CA HIS A 218 12.05 3.97 28.48
C HIS A 218 11.19 5.24 28.50
N CYS A 219 10.28 5.39 27.53
CA CYS A 219 9.41 6.55 27.33
C CYS A 219 7.94 6.24 27.60
N ASP A 220 7.12 7.28 27.80
CA ASP A 220 5.68 7.17 27.95
C ASP A 220 4.99 7.33 26.59
N VAL A 221 4.22 6.33 26.16
CA VAL A 221 3.58 6.31 24.84
C VAL A 221 2.07 6.45 24.95
N THR A 222 1.51 7.41 24.22
CA THR A 222 0.08 7.49 23.95
C THR A 222 -0.16 7.07 22.49
N GLY A 223 -0.82 5.92 22.28
CA GLY A 223 -1.20 5.44 20.94
C GLY A 223 -2.67 5.73 20.66
N VAL A 224 -2.98 6.26 19.47
CA VAL A 224 -4.37 6.52 19.06
C VAL A 224 -4.73 5.74 17.79
N THR A 225 -5.91 5.11 17.80
CA THR A 225 -6.48 4.37 16.67
C THR A 225 -7.98 4.63 16.51
N LEU A 226 -8.52 4.39 15.31
CA LEU A 226 -9.96 4.41 15.03
C LEU A 226 -10.58 3.01 14.84
N SER A 227 -9.81 1.94 15.10
CA SER A 227 -10.27 0.55 15.10
C SER A 227 -10.45 0.04 16.53
N ASN A 228 -11.65 -0.42 16.85
CA ASN A 228 -11.93 -1.01 18.16
C ASN A 228 -11.21 -2.35 18.35
N GLU A 229 -11.04 -3.13 17.28
CA GLU A 229 -10.31 -4.40 17.31
C GLU A 229 -8.82 -4.15 17.63
N GLN A 230 -8.18 -3.24 16.90
CA GLN A 230 -6.79 -2.86 17.16
C GLN A 230 -6.60 -2.34 18.58
N LEU A 231 -7.52 -1.51 19.07
CA LEU A 231 -7.47 -0.98 20.44
C LEU A 231 -7.53 -2.10 21.48
N LYS A 232 -8.45 -3.06 21.31
CA LYS A 232 -8.59 -4.19 22.24
C LYS A 232 -7.28 -4.97 22.30
N ILE A 233 -6.76 -5.39 21.14
CA ILE A 233 -5.54 -6.19 21.06
C ILE A 233 -4.33 -5.42 21.61
N SER A 234 -4.19 -4.13 21.29
CA SER A 234 -3.06 -3.32 21.77
C SER A 234 -3.05 -3.18 23.30
N ARG A 235 -4.21 -3.02 23.93
CA ARG A 235 -4.34 -2.98 25.40
C ARG A 235 -4.03 -4.33 26.05
N GLU A 236 -4.53 -5.42 25.49
CA GLU A 236 -4.22 -6.78 25.95
C GLU A 236 -2.72 -7.06 25.87
N ARG A 237 -2.06 -6.62 24.78
CA ARG A 237 -0.60 -6.72 24.64
C ARG A 237 0.13 -5.90 25.68
N ALA A 238 -0.25 -4.63 25.90
CA ALA A 238 0.36 -3.78 26.92
C ALA A 238 0.26 -4.39 28.32
N ALA A 239 -0.89 -5.01 28.67
CA ALA A 239 -1.07 -5.69 29.93
C ALA A 239 -0.20 -6.95 30.05
N ARG A 240 -0.20 -7.81 29.02
CA ARG A 240 0.61 -9.03 28.98
C ARG A 240 2.11 -8.75 29.07
N GLU A 241 2.57 -7.65 28.51
CA GLU A 241 3.98 -7.24 28.50
C GLU A 241 4.38 -6.39 29.72
N GLY A 242 3.44 -6.14 30.66
CA GLY A 242 3.68 -5.35 31.87
C GLY A 242 3.88 -3.86 31.63
N LEU A 243 3.46 -3.35 30.46
CA LEU A 243 3.69 -1.97 30.01
C LEU A 243 2.50 -1.03 30.21
N SER A 244 1.42 -1.46 30.88
CA SER A 244 0.20 -0.65 31.03
C SER A 244 0.39 0.68 31.75
N ARG A 245 1.51 0.88 32.44
CA ARG A 245 1.86 2.16 33.10
C ARG A 245 2.55 3.14 32.14
N ALA A 246 3.32 2.64 31.19
CA ALA A 246 4.09 3.41 30.24
C ALA A 246 3.39 3.57 28.88
N VAL A 247 2.41 2.71 28.54
CA VAL A 247 1.75 2.73 27.23
C VAL A 247 0.24 2.79 27.38
N HIS A 248 -0.35 3.85 26.82
CA HIS A 248 -1.79 4.10 26.88
C HIS A 248 -2.38 4.13 25.47
N PHE A 249 -3.25 3.18 25.14
CA PHE A 249 -3.95 3.15 23.87
C PHE A 249 -5.37 3.70 23.99
N GLU A 250 -5.74 4.64 23.09
CA GLU A 250 -7.03 5.31 23.09
C GLU A 250 -7.76 5.15 21.74
N PHE A 251 -9.10 4.95 21.82
CA PHE A 251 -9.96 5.11 20.65
C PHE A 251 -10.20 6.60 20.40
N LYS A 252 -9.36 7.20 19.58
CA LYS A 252 -9.41 8.65 19.41
C LYS A 252 -8.92 9.10 18.03
N ASP A 253 -9.64 10.02 17.43
CA ASP A 253 -9.17 10.72 16.24
C ASP A 253 -8.02 11.67 16.62
N TYR A 254 -6.90 11.63 15.89
CA TYR A 254 -5.72 12.48 16.15
C TYR A 254 -6.06 13.97 16.21
N ARG A 255 -7.10 14.40 15.49
CA ARG A 255 -7.59 15.79 15.49
C ARG A 255 -8.11 16.24 16.86
N LYS A 256 -8.52 15.28 17.69
CA LYS A 256 -9.06 15.50 19.05
C LYS A 256 -8.03 15.25 20.16
N VAL A 257 -6.81 14.86 19.81
CA VAL A 257 -5.73 14.71 20.80
C VAL A 257 -5.38 16.08 21.33
N GLU A 258 -5.18 16.19 22.64
CA GLU A 258 -4.80 17.41 23.36
C GLU A 258 -3.50 17.20 24.12
N GLY A 259 -2.89 18.26 24.60
CA GLY A 259 -1.63 18.22 25.31
C GLY A 259 -0.42 18.48 24.42
N ARG A 260 0.76 18.20 24.98
CA ARG A 260 2.05 18.36 24.31
C ARG A 260 2.85 17.06 24.41
N PHE A 261 3.63 16.78 23.39
CA PHE A 261 4.45 15.58 23.26
C PHE A 261 5.85 15.97 22.82
N ASP A 262 6.84 15.32 23.42
CA ASP A 262 8.24 15.51 23.06
C ASP A 262 8.52 14.88 21.68
N ARG A 263 7.85 13.78 21.38
CA ARG A 263 7.98 13.05 20.12
C ARG A 263 6.62 12.67 19.55
N ILE A 264 6.49 12.72 18.23
CA ILE A 264 5.30 12.26 17.52
C ILE A 264 5.73 11.31 16.41
N VAL A 265 5.13 10.15 16.32
CA VAL A 265 5.31 9.21 15.20
C VAL A 265 3.98 8.90 14.52
N SER A 266 4.02 8.74 13.20
CA SER A 266 2.87 8.32 12.41
C SER A 266 3.35 7.42 11.29
N VAL A 267 2.88 6.17 11.25
CA VAL A 267 3.32 5.14 10.31
C VAL A 267 2.12 4.60 9.54
N GLY A 268 2.11 4.76 8.19
CA GLY A 268 1.07 4.24 7.32
C GLY A 268 -0.33 4.84 7.54
N MET A 269 -0.41 6.02 8.16
CA MET A 269 -1.67 6.70 8.46
C MET A 269 -1.90 7.91 7.56
N PHE A 270 -0.83 8.57 7.11
CA PHE A 270 -0.94 9.82 6.34
C PHE A 270 -1.68 9.63 5.02
N GLU A 271 -1.63 8.43 4.44
CA GLU A 271 -2.37 8.02 3.25
C GLU A 271 -3.89 8.14 3.42
N HIS A 272 -4.38 8.13 4.66
CA HIS A 272 -5.80 8.26 5.01
C HIS A 272 -6.22 9.69 5.36
N VAL A 273 -5.29 10.64 5.40
CA VAL A 273 -5.59 12.05 5.71
C VAL A 273 -6.37 12.72 4.60
N GLY A 274 -5.99 12.46 3.34
CA GLY A 274 -6.55 13.11 2.15
C GLY A 274 -5.97 14.50 1.88
N VAL A 275 -5.70 14.81 0.62
CA VAL A 275 -4.97 16.03 0.20
C VAL A 275 -5.58 17.34 0.71
N ASN A 276 -6.90 17.40 0.87
CA ASN A 276 -7.60 18.59 1.37
C ASN A 276 -7.28 18.91 2.83
N HIS A 277 -6.76 17.94 3.60
CA HIS A 277 -6.54 18.05 5.03
C HIS A 277 -5.05 18.11 5.42
N TYR A 278 -4.11 18.08 4.47
CA TYR A 278 -2.67 18.10 4.76
C TYR A 278 -2.25 19.31 5.59
N ASN A 279 -2.75 20.51 5.25
CA ASN A 279 -2.46 21.72 6.04
C ASN A 279 -2.98 21.64 7.48
N ALA A 280 -4.16 21.04 7.68
CA ALA A 280 -4.75 20.86 9.02
C ALA A 280 -3.96 19.80 9.80
N TYR A 281 -3.52 18.72 9.13
CA TYR A 281 -2.70 17.68 9.73
C TYR A 281 -1.38 18.21 10.26
N PHE A 282 -0.58 18.89 9.42
CA PHE A 282 0.73 19.41 9.85
C PHE A 282 0.61 20.54 10.88
N ARG A 283 -0.43 21.40 10.81
CA ARG A 283 -0.71 22.36 11.88
C ARG A 283 -1.01 21.64 13.20
N LYS A 284 -1.84 20.59 13.18
CA LYS A 284 -2.16 19.80 14.38
C LYS A 284 -0.90 19.15 14.97
N LEU A 285 -0.02 18.59 14.13
CA LEU A 285 1.27 18.07 14.60
C LEU A 285 2.10 19.14 15.30
N ARG A 286 2.22 20.32 14.67
CA ARG A 286 2.95 21.46 15.27
C ARG A 286 2.36 21.86 16.62
N ASP A 287 1.04 21.90 16.74
CA ASP A 287 0.35 22.30 17.98
C ASP A 287 0.57 21.27 19.09
N LEU A 288 0.68 19.98 18.74
CA LEU A 288 0.92 18.88 19.67
C LEU A 288 2.39 18.70 20.06
N LEU A 289 3.33 19.15 19.24
CA LEU A 289 4.76 19.08 19.54
C LEU A 289 5.16 20.10 20.60
N ASP A 290 6.00 19.69 21.54
CA ASP A 290 6.74 20.60 22.39
C ASP A 290 7.73 21.44 21.56
N ASP A 291 8.29 22.47 22.15
CA ASP A 291 9.11 23.44 21.41
C ASP A 291 10.37 22.83 20.81
N ASP A 292 11.03 21.91 21.52
CA ASP A 292 12.17 21.14 21.02
C ASP A 292 11.75 19.73 20.52
N GLY A 293 10.44 19.56 20.28
CA GLY A 293 9.86 18.29 19.85
C GLY A 293 10.23 17.91 18.42
N VAL A 294 10.25 16.59 18.18
CA VAL A 294 10.52 15.96 16.88
C VAL A 294 9.35 15.08 16.46
N ALA A 295 8.92 15.22 15.21
CA ALA A 295 7.94 14.29 14.62
C ALA A 295 8.55 13.52 13.47
N LEU A 296 8.07 12.27 13.26
CA LEU A 296 8.49 11.42 12.17
C LEU A 296 7.25 10.84 11.48
N ILE A 297 7.12 11.13 10.18
CA ILE A 297 6.04 10.65 9.34
C ILE A 297 6.61 9.61 8.37
N HIS A 298 6.16 8.38 8.50
CA HIS A 298 6.48 7.27 7.60
C HIS A 298 5.24 6.97 6.76
N THR A 299 5.29 7.27 5.48
CA THR A 299 4.15 7.15 4.57
C THR A 299 4.55 6.66 3.19
N ILE A 300 3.67 5.91 2.55
CA ILE A 300 3.80 5.65 1.12
C ILE A 300 3.75 6.99 0.39
N GLY A 301 4.59 7.13 -0.61
CA GLY A 301 4.64 8.32 -1.46
C GLY A 301 4.99 7.96 -2.90
N ARG A 302 5.01 8.97 -3.75
CA ARG A 302 5.44 8.83 -5.15
C ARG A 302 6.56 9.79 -5.49
N SER A 303 7.50 9.32 -6.29
CA SER A 303 8.59 10.15 -6.83
C SER A 303 8.16 10.98 -8.05
N GLU A 304 6.92 10.77 -8.52
CA GLU A 304 6.32 11.45 -9.66
C GLU A 304 5.38 12.57 -9.21
N PRO A 305 4.95 13.46 -10.13
CA PRO A 305 3.90 14.43 -9.85
C PRO A 305 2.61 13.78 -9.32
N PRO A 306 1.75 14.55 -8.63
CA PRO A 306 0.50 14.05 -8.09
C PRO A 306 -0.40 13.40 -9.16
N THR A 307 -0.99 12.24 -8.85
CA THR A 307 -1.95 11.54 -9.71
C THR A 307 -3.20 11.11 -8.92
N ALA A 308 -4.11 10.39 -9.57
CA ALA A 308 -5.25 9.76 -8.90
C ALA A 308 -4.86 8.41 -8.27
N THR A 309 -5.62 7.95 -7.27
CA THR A 309 -5.51 6.61 -6.70
C THR A 309 -5.96 5.56 -7.73
N ASN A 310 -5.27 4.43 -7.80
CA ASN A 310 -5.67 3.30 -8.63
C ASN A 310 -7.13 2.88 -8.27
N PRO A 311 -8.04 2.73 -9.25
CA PRO A 311 -9.45 2.50 -8.99
C PRO A 311 -9.75 1.15 -8.32
N PHE A 312 -8.96 0.10 -8.59
CA PHE A 312 -9.11 -1.18 -7.91
C PHE A 312 -8.76 -1.04 -6.42
N ILE A 313 -7.64 -0.41 -6.11
CA ILE A 313 -7.21 -0.13 -4.72
C ILE A 313 -8.23 0.75 -4.00
N ALA A 314 -8.74 1.80 -4.66
CA ALA A 314 -9.74 2.69 -4.07
C ALA A 314 -11.09 2.00 -3.80
N LYS A 315 -11.46 1.00 -4.62
CA LYS A 315 -12.75 0.30 -4.51
C LYS A 315 -12.72 -0.84 -3.50
N TYR A 316 -11.65 -1.64 -3.50
CA TYR A 316 -11.62 -2.91 -2.78
C TYR A 316 -10.70 -2.93 -1.56
N ILE A 317 -9.65 -2.11 -1.53
CA ILE A 317 -8.60 -2.20 -0.50
C ILE A 317 -8.62 -0.98 0.42
N PHE A 318 -8.39 0.23 -0.11
CA PHE A 318 -8.27 1.46 0.67
C PHE A 318 -9.24 2.55 0.18
N PRO A 319 -10.55 2.45 0.50
CA PRO A 319 -11.51 3.51 0.15
C PRO A 319 -11.08 4.86 0.72
N GLY A 320 -10.96 5.86 -0.16
CA GLY A 320 -10.52 7.21 0.22
C GLY A 320 -9.03 7.36 0.47
N GLY A 321 -8.23 6.29 0.34
CA GLY A 321 -6.76 6.35 0.44
C GLY A 321 -6.13 7.13 -0.71
N TYR A 322 -5.02 7.80 -0.42
CA TYR A 322 -4.27 8.57 -1.40
C TYR A 322 -2.76 8.51 -1.13
N ILE A 323 -2.00 8.27 -2.18
CA ILE A 323 -0.53 8.26 -2.12
C ILE A 323 -0.02 9.65 -2.50
N PRO A 324 0.53 10.42 -1.54
CA PRO A 324 1.00 11.79 -1.78
C PRO A 324 2.25 11.84 -2.65
N ALA A 325 2.37 12.90 -3.45
CA ALA A 325 3.65 13.32 -3.96
C ALA A 325 4.40 14.14 -2.90
N LEU A 326 5.74 14.10 -2.94
CA LEU A 326 6.55 14.88 -1.99
C LEU A 326 6.24 16.38 -2.06
N SER A 327 5.98 16.90 -3.26
CA SER A 327 5.61 18.31 -3.48
C SER A 327 4.33 18.74 -2.74
N GLU A 328 3.35 17.84 -2.60
CA GLU A 328 2.12 18.12 -1.86
C GLU A 328 2.37 18.16 -0.35
N MET A 329 3.19 17.23 0.15
CA MET A 329 3.60 17.18 1.56
C MET A 329 4.45 18.37 1.94
N ALA A 330 5.53 18.63 1.21
CA ALA A 330 6.48 19.71 1.48
C ALA A 330 5.78 21.07 1.55
N ALA A 331 4.93 21.38 0.56
CA ALA A 331 4.16 22.62 0.56
C ALA A 331 3.20 22.76 1.77
N ALA A 332 2.66 21.67 2.29
CA ALA A 332 1.79 21.70 3.48
C ALA A 332 2.62 21.81 4.78
N ILE A 333 3.80 21.19 4.84
CA ILE A 333 4.75 21.29 5.94
C ILE A 333 5.25 22.74 6.09
N GLU A 334 5.70 23.36 5.00
CA GLU A 334 6.14 24.77 4.98
C GLU A 334 5.06 25.71 5.51
N ARG A 335 3.81 25.55 5.05
CA ARG A 335 2.68 26.37 5.53
C ARG A 335 2.32 26.15 7.00
N SER A 336 2.71 25.03 7.59
CA SER A 336 2.52 24.77 9.02
C SER A 336 3.56 25.47 9.90
N GLY A 337 4.71 25.85 9.33
CA GLY A 337 5.86 26.37 10.05
C GLY A 337 6.68 25.29 10.75
N LEU A 338 6.50 24.02 10.40
CA LEU A 338 7.42 22.92 10.75
C LEU A 338 8.61 22.93 9.79
N ILE A 339 9.75 22.49 10.28
CA ILE A 339 11.01 22.38 9.53
C ILE A 339 11.21 20.94 9.16
N ILE A 340 11.49 20.65 7.90
CA ILE A 340 11.97 19.32 7.47
C ILE A 340 13.44 19.24 7.88
N ALA A 341 13.72 18.46 8.93
CA ALA A 341 15.07 18.25 9.44
C ALA A 341 15.81 17.15 8.68
N ASP A 342 15.08 16.11 8.27
CA ASP A 342 15.60 15.01 7.44
C ASP A 342 14.49 14.43 6.56
N LEU A 343 14.88 13.91 5.41
CA LEU A 343 14.02 13.12 4.52
C LEU A 343 14.79 11.92 4.02
N GLU A 344 14.32 10.74 4.35
CA GLU A 344 14.79 9.50 3.76
C GLU A 344 13.74 8.90 2.83
N VAL A 345 14.20 8.39 1.68
CA VAL A 345 13.36 7.74 0.68
C VAL A 345 13.68 6.27 0.65
N LEU A 346 12.79 5.45 1.21
CA LEU A 346 12.88 4.00 1.18
C LEU A 346 12.29 3.52 -0.16
N ARG A 347 13.15 3.13 -1.09
CA ARG A 347 12.76 2.77 -2.46
C ARG A 347 12.14 1.38 -2.52
N LEU A 348 12.99 0.34 -2.47
CA LEU A 348 12.58 -1.05 -2.68
C LEU A 348 12.18 -1.79 -1.40
N HIS A 349 12.33 -1.19 -0.24
CA HIS A 349 11.99 -1.84 1.03
C HIS A 349 10.54 -2.32 1.08
N TYR A 350 9.60 -1.53 0.52
CA TYR A 350 8.22 -1.97 0.51
C TYR A 350 7.94 -3.04 -0.54
N ALA A 351 8.67 -3.05 -1.66
CA ALA A 351 8.59 -4.15 -2.61
C ALA A 351 9.01 -5.48 -1.95
N GLU A 352 10.09 -5.47 -1.15
CA GLU A 352 10.52 -6.65 -0.40
C GLU A 352 9.52 -7.06 0.69
N THR A 353 8.94 -6.10 1.39
CA THR A 353 7.88 -6.34 2.36
C THR A 353 6.67 -7.02 1.71
N LEU A 354 6.18 -6.47 0.60
CA LEU A 354 5.03 -6.99 -0.16
C LEU A 354 5.32 -8.36 -0.77
N ARG A 355 6.57 -8.60 -1.22
CA ARG A 355 7.01 -9.92 -1.67
C ARG A 355 6.93 -10.95 -0.54
N ALA A 356 7.39 -10.59 0.65
CA ALA A 356 7.33 -11.47 1.81
C ALA A 356 5.87 -11.75 2.20
N TRP A 357 5.03 -10.73 2.26
CA TRP A 357 3.60 -10.89 2.54
C TRP A 357 2.89 -11.76 1.50
N ARG A 358 3.12 -11.51 0.20
CA ARG A 358 2.53 -12.30 -0.87
C ARG A 358 2.93 -13.78 -0.79
N ARG A 359 4.22 -14.07 -0.57
CA ARG A 359 4.71 -15.43 -0.41
C ARG A 359 4.07 -16.15 0.78
N ARG A 360 3.96 -15.49 1.93
CA ARG A 360 3.32 -16.03 3.13
C ARG A 360 1.83 -16.24 2.92
N PHE A 361 1.14 -15.30 2.27
CA PHE A 361 -0.27 -15.42 1.94
C PHE A 361 -0.54 -16.61 1.02
N LEU A 362 0.23 -16.75 -0.06
CA LEU A 362 0.11 -17.87 -0.98
C LEU A 362 0.39 -19.23 -0.30
N ALA A 363 1.37 -19.29 0.59
CA ALA A 363 1.66 -20.50 1.36
C ALA A 363 0.53 -20.88 2.34
N ASN A 364 -0.35 -19.95 2.69
CA ASN A 364 -1.51 -20.16 3.55
C ASN A 364 -2.85 -19.99 2.81
N TRP A 365 -2.88 -20.16 1.48
CA TRP A 365 -4.05 -19.93 0.64
C TRP A 365 -5.30 -20.68 1.13
N ASP A 366 -5.18 -21.99 1.38
CA ASP A 366 -6.32 -22.82 1.80
C ASP A 366 -6.89 -22.34 3.15
N LYS A 367 -6.05 -21.87 4.07
CA LYS A 367 -6.50 -21.30 5.34
C LYS A 367 -7.23 -19.97 5.12
N ALA A 368 -6.71 -19.13 4.22
CA ALA A 368 -7.36 -17.87 3.88
C ALA A 368 -8.72 -18.09 3.21
N ALA A 369 -8.80 -19.06 2.27
CA ALA A 369 -10.05 -19.45 1.60
C ALA A 369 -11.08 -20.04 2.57
N ALA A 370 -10.64 -20.72 3.63
CA ALA A 370 -11.54 -21.26 4.66
C ALA A 370 -12.09 -20.14 5.58
N ILE A 371 -11.36 -19.04 5.79
CA ILE A 371 -11.81 -17.89 6.61
C ILE A 371 -12.73 -16.98 5.79
N GLN A 372 -12.40 -16.76 4.53
CA GLN A 372 -13.12 -15.90 3.59
C GLN A 372 -13.69 -16.74 2.41
N ASP A 373 -13.28 -16.45 1.19
CA ASP A 373 -13.59 -17.24 -0.01
C ASP A 373 -12.48 -17.10 -1.08
N GLU A 374 -12.58 -17.87 -2.14
CA GLU A 374 -11.65 -17.82 -3.28
C GLU A 374 -11.60 -16.44 -3.96
N THR A 375 -12.72 -15.73 -4.00
CA THR A 375 -12.81 -14.39 -4.60
C THR A 375 -11.98 -13.39 -3.80
N PHE A 376 -12.08 -13.47 -2.47
CA PHE A 376 -11.25 -12.68 -1.56
C PHE A 376 -9.77 -13.03 -1.73
N CYS A 377 -9.42 -14.31 -1.79
CA CYS A 377 -8.03 -14.74 -1.94
C CYS A 377 -7.40 -14.19 -3.23
N ARG A 378 -8.10 -14.27 -4.35
CA ARG A 378 -7.65 -13.69 -5.63
C ARG A 378 -7.56 -12.16 -5.57
N MET A 379 -8.51 -11.50 -4.93
CA MET A 379 -8.48 -10.06 -4.71
C MET A 379 -7.23 -9.66 -3.93
N TRP A 380 -6.93 -10.37 -2.84
CA TRP A 380 -5.80 -10.08 -1.96
C TRP A 380 -4.46 -10.37 -2.62
N GLU A 381 -4.33 -11.49 -3.34
CA GLU A 381 -3.14 -11.79 -4.14
C GLU A 381 -2.89 -10.71 -5.19
N PHE A 382 -3.94 -10.33 -5.95
CA PHE A 382 -3.82 -9.25 -6.94
C PHE A 382 -3.36 -7.94 -6.30
N TYR A 383 -3.93 -7.58 -5.16
CA TYR A 383 -3.53 -6.38 -4.42
C TYR A 383 -2.04 -6.42 -4.03
N LEU A 384 -1.57 -7.52 -3.43
CA LEU A 384 -0.18 -7.66 -3.02
C LEU A 384 0.77 -7.64 -4.22
N ALA A 385 0.44 -8.36 -5.29
CA ALA A 385 1.22 -8.42 -6.53
C ALA A 385 1.27 -7.05 -7.25
N ALA A 386 0.14 -6.38 -7.41
CA ALA A 386 0.06 -5.06 -8.04
C ALA A 386 0.80 -4.00 -7.22
N SER A 387 0.72 -4.07 -5.89
CA SER A 387 1.47 -3.17 -5.01
C SER A 387 2.97 -3.43 -5.09
N GLU A 388 3.42 -4.69 -5.07
CA GLU A 388 4.84 -5.04 -5.22
C GLU A 388 5.40 -4.50 -6.55
N THR A 389 4.69 -4.70 -7.67
CA THR A 389 5.12 -4.21 -8.98
C THR A 389 5.13 -2.68 -9.05
N ALA A 390 4.22 -2.00 -8.37
CA ALA A 390 4.20 -0.54 -8.33
C ALA A 390 5.44 0.05 -7.62
N PHE A 391 5.95 -0.60 -6.56
CA PHE A 391 7.20 -0.18 -5.92
C PHE A 391 8.44 -0.58 -6.73
N ARG A 392 8.39 -1.64 -7.54
CA ARG A 392 9.54 -2.04 -8.37
C ARG A 392 9.67 -1.23 -9.65
N TYR A 393 8.55 -0.86 -10.29
CA TYR A 393 8.55 -0.36 -11.67
C TYR A 393 7.76 0.94 -11.89
N GLN A 394 6.99 1.41 -10.88
CA GLN A 394 6.09 2.56 -11.06
C GLN A 394 6.37 3.71 -10.08
N ASN A 395 7.63 3.84 -9.66
CA ASN A 395 8.13 4.96 -8.85
C ASN A 395 7.38 5.23 -7.54
N LEU A 396 6.68 4.21 -6.98
CA LEU A 396 6.22 4.29 -5.61
C LEU A 396 7.39 4.10 -4.65
N VAL A 397 7.38 4.86 -3.57
CA VAL A 397 8.42 4.88 -2.54
C VAL A 397 7.77 4.99 -1.16
N VAL A 398 8.57 4.91 -0.12
CA VAL A 398 8.13 5.34 1.23
C VAL A 398 8.99 6.53 1.64
N PHE A 399 8.33 7.56 2.14
CA PHE A 399 8.99 8.71 2.76
C PHE A 399 9.04 8.53 4.27
N GLN A 400 10.20 8.74 4.86
CA GLN A 400 10.36 9.02 6.28
C GLN A 400 10.77 10.49 6.43
N VAL A 401 9.80 11.32 6.81
CA VAL A 401 9.98 12.77 6.93
C VAL A 401 10.12 13.14 8.40
N GLN A 402 11.30 13.57 8.80
CA GLN A 402 11.58 14.05 10.14
C GLN A 402 11.33 15.55 10.22
N LEU A 403 10.53 15.95 11.19
CA LEU A 403 10.03 17.31 11.35
C LEU A 403 10.41 17.85 12.72
N ALA A 404 10.73 19.13 12.80
CA ALA A 404 11.01 19.84 14.03
C ALA A 404 10.32 21.22 14.06
N LYS A 405 10.08 21.76 15.27
CA LYS A 405 9.59 23.15 15.43
C LYS A 405 10.71 24.17 15.38
N ARG A 406 11.88 23.83 15.89
CA ARG A 406 13.05 24.72 15.99
C ARG A 406 14.23 24.14 15.25
N ILE A 407 15.04 24.99 14.66
CA ILE A 407 16.23 24.59 13.89
C ILE A 407 17.27 23.83 14.73
N LYS A 408 17.24 24.02 16.05
CA LYS A 408 18.18 23.41 17.00
C LYS A 408 17.67 22.14 17.69
N SER A 409 16.46 21.68 17.38
CA SER A 409 15.83 20.51 18.04
C SER A 409 16.60 19.20 17.81
N LEU A 410 17.46 19.15 16.82
CA LEU A 410 18.22 17.96 16.45
C LEU A 410 19.70 18.29 16.26
N PRO A 411 20.61 17.29 16.43
CA PRO A 411 22.03 17.43 16.11
C PRO A 411 22.26 17.82 14.64
N ILE A 412 23.40 18.49 14.37
CA ILE A 412 23.72 19.00 13.03
C ILE A 412 23.94 17.85 12.02
N THR A 413 24.57 16.76 12.46
CA THR A 413 24.88 15.61 11.58
C THR A 413 23.92 14.44 11.86
N ARG A 414 23.79 13.52 10.91
CA ARG A 414 22.98 12.31 11.04
C ARG A 414 23.60 11.23 11.95
N ASP A 415 24.78 11.44 12.50
CA ASP A 415 25.51 10.47 13.31
C ASP A 415 24.71 9.98 14.52
N TYR A 416 23.84 10.84 15.08
CA TYR A 416 22.97 10.48 16.20
C TYR A 416 22.01 9.33 15.86
N MET A 417 21.53 9.27 14.61
CA MET A 417 20.64 8.19 14.14
C MET A 417 21.37 6.86 14.17
N TYR A 418 22.57 6.81 13.57
CA TYR A 418 23.38 5.58 13.51
C TYR A 418 23.90 5.13 14.88
N LYS A 419 24.23 6.11 15.75
CA LYS A 419 24.60 5.82 17.15
C LYS A 419 23.40 5.26 17.90
N GLY A 420 22.23 5.90 17.78
CA GLY A 420 21.00 5.46 18.40
C GLY A 420 20.60 4.05 18.00
N GLU A 421 20.67 3.73 16.70
CA GLU A 421 20.39 2.37 16.22
C GLU A 421 21.33 1.33 16.84
N ARG A 422 22.63 1.61 16.90
CA ARG A 422 23.60 0.71 17.50
C ARG A 422 23.35 0.50 18.99
N THR A 423 23.13 1.57 19.74
CA THR A 423 22.82 1.48 21.18
C THR A 423 21.56 0.64 21.43
N ILE A 424 20.48 0.87 20.67
CA ILE A 424 19.25 0.08 20.81
C ILE A 424 19.52 -1.40 20.45
N LEU A 425 20.27 -1.66 19.38
CA LEU A 425 20.61 -3.02 18.97
C LEU A 425 21.41 -3.79 20.02
N GLU A 426 22.35 -3.10 20.70
CA GLU A 426 23.14 -3.67 21.81
C GLU A 426 22.23 -4.06 22.98
N HIS A 427 21.25 -3.22 23.32
CA HIS A 427 20.27 -3.53 24.37
C HIS A 427 19.35 -4.69 23.98
N GLU A 428 18.86 -4.76 22.73
CA GLU A 428 18.06 -5.89 22.23
C GLU A 428 18.85 -7.21 22.27
N GLY A 429 20.16 -7.16 22.01
CA GLY A 429 21.05 -8.31 22.09
C GLY A 429 21.28 -8.79 23.53
N ALA A 430 21.33 -7.87 24.49
CA ALA A 430 21.50 -8.19 25.90
C ALA A 430 20.24 -8.83 26.52
N ASP A 431 19.04 -8.45 26.03
CA ASP A 431 17.77 -9.00 26.48
C ASP A 431 17.38 -10.35 25.86
N ARG A 432 18.11 -10.81 24.83
CA ARG A 432 17.90 -12.16 24.28
C ARG A 432 18.44 -13.18 25.29
N PRO A 433 17.61 -14.13 25.77
CA PRO A 433 18.14 -15.22 26.60
C PRO A 433 19.25 -15.92 25.83
N ARG A 434 20.46 -16.01 26.40
CA ARG A 434 21.55 -16.80 25.84
C ARG A 434 21.03 -18.21 25.65
N MET A 435 20.89 -18.65 24.43
CA MET A 435 20.58 -20.05 24.14
C MET A 435 21.72 -20.87 24.74
N ALA A 436 21.38 -21.70 25.74
CA ALA A 436 22.36 -22.59 26.33
C ALA A 436 22.83 -23.56 25.26
N GLY A 437 24.04 -23.36 24.74
CA GLY A 437 24.64 -24.27 23.76
C GLY A 437 25.53 -23.65 22.67
N GLU A 438 26.22 -22.52 22.91
CA GLU A 438 27.38 -22.11 22.12
C GLU A 438 28.63 -22.08 22.97
#